data_189f336a2be8d3192b64f2306d6e7efd
#
_entry.id   189f336a2be8d3192b64f2306d6e7efd
#
_cell.length_a   1.000
_cell.length_b   1.000
_cell.length_c   1.000
_cell.angle_alpha   90.00
_cell.angle_beta   90.00
_cell.angle_gamma   90.00
#
_symmetry.space_group_name_H-M   'P 1'
#
loop_
_entity.id
_entity.type
_entity.pdbx_description
1 polymer ?
#
loop_
_entity_poly.entity_id
_entity_poly.type
_entity_poly.pdbx_seq_one_letter_code
_entity_poly.pdbx_strand_id
1 'polypeptide(L)'
;VNTYLGGDRPHGRLVSPPFVIDRRYISFLIGGGNHAGKTCMNLLVDGQIVRTATGNNNERLQWQNWDVQEFFGKTAQIEIVDAESGGWGHINVDQIELRDTPRPSPEGPLEKQYDFGEMSLQIFLPELDDASSPGEILAATDWKGAIDVSQLWEHLKPVEGGIASGQTALHEQLRGALGYRTTIGPGKTIRLSFAVLWHFPNRPERGNYYAVRFPTLGDLLSYIEEHLPRLRQQTHLWHDTWYGATLPHWLLDRLFSTVANLATGTCQWWANGRFWAWEGVGCCHGTCAHVWNYEHALARLFPRLERSVREMQDFNPEAGFDEQTGAIRFRGEGWKLWAGDSQGGTILKAYREHQCSADDSFLRRNWPRIKKALEFLFVQDGDLNGLIEGEQHNTYDINFYGPNTMVGSLYLAACRAGEEMAKELGDDEFAARCRKVFEAGRDATMKELFNGEYFIQKVDLKEHPKHQYADGCLSDQLFGQGWAHQVGLGYIYPVEAVRSALKAIWVYNWAPDVGPQNAAHPPQRWFARPGQAGLFTCTWPKSKHLGPDSVLYRDEVWTGIEYQ
;
A
#
# COMPACT_ATOMS: atom_id res chain seq x y z
N VAL A 1 -1.18 -23.94 -10.49
CA VAL A 1 -1.49 -25.38 -10.75
C VAL A 1 -0.19 -26.13 -10.89
N ASN A 2 -0.06 -27.25 -10.21
CA ASN A 2 1.03 -28.20 -10.38
C ASN A 2 0.38 -29.60 -10.48
N THR A 3 0.62 -30.30 -11.56
CA THR A 3 0.05 -31.66 -11.79
C THR A 3 0.98 -32.81 -11.36
N TYR A 4 2.20 -32.50 -10.90
CA TYR A 4 3.08 -33.50 -10.30
C TYR A 4 2.61 -33.91 -8.91
N LEU A 5 2.04 -35.09 -8.78
CA LEU A 5 1.52 -35.64 -7.52
C LEU A 5 2.34 -36.84 -7.06
N GLY A 6 3.65 -36.65 -6.87
CA GLY A 6 4.58 -37.69 -6.49
C GLY A 6 5.03 -38.59 -7.67
N GLY A 7 4.87 -38.11 -8.90
CA GLY A 7 5.29 -38.75 -10.15
C GLY A 7 4.48 -38.25 -11.34
N ASP A 8 4.91 -38.64 -12.54
CA ASP A 8 4.33 -38.21 -13.82
C ASP A 8 3.17 -39.13 -14.30
N ARG A 9 2.59 -39.94 -13.42
CA ARG A 9 1.50 -40.85 -13.79
C ARG A 9 0.09 -40.27 -13.72
N PRO A 10 -0.19 -39.30 -12.85
CA PRO A 10 -1.52 -38.68 -12.79
C PRO A 10 -1.85 -38.00 -14.11
N HIS A 11 -3.11 -38.13 -14.54
CA HIS A 11 -3.65 -37.40 -15.68
C HIS A 11 -4.81 -36.53 -15.24
N GLY A 12 -5.00 -35.42 -15.89
CA GLY A 12 -6.11 -34.51 -15.57
C GLY A 12 -6.31 -33.41 -16.59
N ARG A 13 -7.45 -32.76 -16.43
CA ARG A 13 -7.81 -31.58 -17.22
C ARG A 13 -8.52 -30.58 -16.34
N LEU A 14 -8.07 -29.35 -16.37
CA LEU A 14 -8.71 -28.22 -15.68
C LEU A 14 -9.19 -27.20 -16.71
N VAL A 15 -10.40 -26.70 -16.55
CA VAL A 15 -10.95 -25.64 -17.41
C VAL A 15 -11.44 -24.51 -16.52
N SER A 16 -11.03 -23.29 -16.83
CA SER A 16 -11.47 -22.11 -16.10
C SER A 16 -12.95 -21.81 -16.33
N PRO A 17 -13.61 -21.04 -15.42
CA PRO A 17 -14.82 -20.34 -15.79
C PRO A 17 -14.60 -19.48 -17.05
N PRO A 18 -15.66 -19.20 -17.83
CA PRO A 18 -15.54 -18.29 -18.96
C PRO A 18 -15.22 -16.86 -18.48
N PHE A 19 -14.36 -16.16 -19.23
CA PHE A 19 -14.01 -14.76 -19.00
C PHE A 19 -13.98 -13.99 -20.32
N VAL A 20 -14.11 -12.67 -20.26
CA VAL A 20 -14.01 -11.80 -21.44
C VAL A 20 -12.56 -11.37 -21.62
N ILE A 21 -12.03 -11.44 -22.83
CA ILE A 21 -10.71 -10.88 -23.18
C ILE A 21 -10.85 -9.37 -23.27
N ASP A 22 -10.43 -8.66 -22.24
CA ASP A 22 -10.54 -7.21 -22.12
C ASP A 22 -9.17 -6.48 -22.11
N ARG A 23 -8.09 -7.25 -22.37
CA ARG A 23 -6.72 -6.74 -22.49
C ARG A 23 -6.02 -7.37 -23.69
N ARG A 24 -4.95 -6.72 -24.14
CA ARG A 24 -4.20 -7.16 -25.32
C ARG A 24 -3.44 -8.47 -25.10
N TYR A 25 -2.93 -8.71 -23.89
CA TYR A 25 -2.09 -9.86 -23.60
C TYR A 25 -2.68 -10.72 -22.50
N ILE A 26 -2.48 -12.03 -22.64
CA ILE A 26 -2.55 -13.00 -21.55
C ILE A 26 -1.13 -13.41 -21.24
N SER A 27 -0.64 -13.06 -20.04
CA SER A 27 0.70 -13.41 -19.53
C SER A 27 0.57 -14.47 -18.46
N PHE A 28 1.46 -15.43 -18.44
CA PHE A 28 1.41 -16.54 -17.48
C PHE A 28 2.79 -17.14 -17.25
N LEU A 29 2.96 -17.75 -16.08
CA LEU A 29 4.11 -18.57 -15.76
C LEU A 29 3.83 -20.02 -16.11
N ILE A 30 4.75 -20.67 -16.82
CA ILE A 30 4.63 -22.07 -17.23
C ILE A 30 5.97 -22.81 -17.14
N GLY A 31 5.92 -24.06 -16.66
CA GLY A 31 7.03 -25.00 -16.55
C GLY A 31 6.54 -26.43 -16.69
N GLY A 32 7.41 -27.42 -16.44
CA GLY A 32 7.09 -28.84 -16.63
C GLY A 32 7.35 -29.34 -18.04
N GLY A 33 6.58 -30.31 -18.50
CA GLY A 33 6.81 -31.03 -19.75
C GLY A 33 6.59 -30.23 -21.02
N ASN A 34 7.32 -30.60 -22.06
CA ASN A 34 7.20 -30.05 -23.41
C ASN A 34 6.51 -31.07 -24.36
N HIS A 35 5.27 -31.44 -24.03
CA HIS A 35 4.49 -32.40 -24.82
C HIS A 35 3.23 -31.69 -25.36
N ALA A 36 3.33 -31.13 -26.58
CA ALA A 36 2.22 -30.42 -27.23
C ALA A 36 0.94 -31.28 -27.27
N GLY A 37 -0.17 -30.71 -26.78
CA GLY A 37 -1.46 -31.38 -26.70
C GLY A 37 -1.59 -32.37 -25.53
N LYS A 38 -0.53 -32.63 -24.75
CA LYS A 38 -0.53 -33.58 -23.63
C LYS A 38 -0.14 -32.95 -22.31
N THR A 39 0.94 -32.17 -22.24
CA THR A 39 1.26 -31.30 -21.09
C THR A 39 1.26 -29.86 -21.57
N CYS A 40 0.10 -29.22 -21.57
CA CYS A 40 -0.05 -27.89 -22.16
C CYS A 40 -1.14 -27.06 -21.49
N MET A 41 -1.04 -25.77 -21.71
CA MET A 41 -2.11 -24.81 -21.43
C MET A 41 -2.66 -24.28 -22.76
N ASN A 42 -3.98 -24.25 -22.92
CA ASN A 42 -4.69 -23.83 -24.10
C ASN A 42 -5.57 -22.58 -23.78
N LEU A 43 -5.70 -21.68 -24.74
CA LEU A 43 -6.76 -20.67 -24.77
C LEU A 43 -7.86 -21.15 -25.72
N LEU A 44 -9.08 -21.23 -25.22
CA LEU A 44 -10.26 -21.54 -26.00
C LEU A 44 -11.08 -20.29 -26.23
N VAL A 45 -11.44 -20.02 -27.50
CA VAL A 45 -12.40 -18.98 -27.88
C VAL A 45 -13.46 -19.66 -28.76
N ASP A 46 -14.72 -19.47 -28.43
CA ASP A 46 -15.85 -20.15 -29.09
C ASP A 46 -15.68 -21.69 -29.12
N GLY A 47 -15.06 -22.26 -28.08
CA GLY A 47 -14.79 -23.70 -27.95
C GLY A 47 -13.64 -24.23 -28.82
N GLN A 48 -12.93 -23.38 -29.54
CA GLN A 48 -11.77 -23.75 -30.36
C GLN A 48 -10.46 -23.31 -29.68
N ILE A 49 -9.45 -24.17 -29.71
CA ILE A 49 -8.10 -23.83 -29.24
C ILE A 49 -7.48 -22.82 -30.21
N VAL A 50 -7.24 -21.60 -29.73
CA VAL A 50 -6.65 -20.51 -30.53
C VAL A 50 -5.19 -20.21 -30.14
N ARG A 51 -4.76 -20.62 -28.94
CA ARG A 51 -3.37 -20.56 -28.45
C ARG A 51 -3.08 -21.78 -27.61
N THR A 52 -1.80 -22.22 -27.63
CA THR A 52 -1.30 -23.28 -26.76
C THR A 52 0.11 -22.94 -26.28
N ALA A 53 0.48 -23.40 -25.10
CA ALA A 53 1.81 -23.27 -24.53
C ALA A 53 2.17 -24.54 -23.76
N THR A 54 3.46 -24.88 -23.73
CA THR A 54 4.03 -26.00 -22.97
C THR A 54 5.15 -25.49 -22.06
N GLY A 55 5.56 -26.30 -21.07
CA GLY A 55 6.85 -26.15 -20.42
C GLY A 55 8.03 -26.45 -21.36
N ASN A 56 9.23 -26.42 -20.80
CA ASN A 56 10.47 -26.69 -21.54
C ASN A 56 11.26 -27.89 -20.96
N ASN A 57 10.56 -28.89 -20.43
CA ASN A 57 11.14 -30.02 -19.68
C ASN A 57 12.01 -29.50 -18.50
N ASN A 58 11.47 -28.56 -17.78
CA ASN A 58 12.13 -27.89 -16.65
C ASN A 58 11.07 -27.48 -15.62
N GLU A 59 11.38 -27.61 -14.34
CA GLU A 59 10.52 -27.18 -13.23
C GLU A 59 10.42 -25.66 -13.09
N ARG A 60 11.39 -24.94 -13.65
CA ARG A 60 11.41 -23.48 -13.56
C ARG A 60 10.26 -22.89 -14.36
N LEU A 61 9.38 -22.19 -13.66
CA LEU A 61 8.33 -21.39 -14.27
C LEU A 61 8.94 -20.21 -15.05
N GLN A 62 8.56 -20.06 -16.30
CA GLN A 62 8.99 -18.96 -17.17
C GLN A 62 7.77 -18.18 -17.67
N TRP A 63 7.91 -16.86 -17.75
CA TRP A 63 6.87 -16.03 -18.34
C TRP A 63 6.73 -16.34 -19.84
N GLN A 64 5.49 -16.59 -20.23
CA GLN A 64 5.07 -16.57 -21.63
C GLN A 64 3.93 -15.58 -21.80
N ASN A 65 3.76 -15.09 -23.02
CA ASN A 65 2.75 -14.10 -23.35
C ASN A 65 2.05 -14.50 -24.64
N TRP A 66 0.72 -14.45 -24.63
CA TRP A 66 -0.09 -14.52 -25.82
C TRP A 66 -0.60 -13.13 -26.19
N ASP A 67 -0.29 -12.62 -27.38
CA ASP A 67 -1.04 -11.50 -27.94
C ASP A 67 -2.41 -12.02 -28.38
N VAL A 68 -3.46 -11.47 -27.76
CA VAL A 68 -4.85 -11.86 -27.96
C VAL A 68 -5.72 -10.71 -28.47
N GLN A 69 -5.07 -9.67 -29.00
CA GLN A 69 -5.76 -8.47 -29.52
C GLN A 69 -6.86 -8.82 -30.55
N GLU A 70 -6.65 -9.83 -31.38
CA GLU A 70 -7.62 -10.29 -32.38
C GLU A 70 -8.90 -10.91 -31.77
N PHE A 71 -8.85 -11.31 -30.49
CA PHE A 71 -9.97 -11.88 -29.74
C PHE A 71 -10.56 -10.90 -28.72
N PHE A 72 -10.19 -9.61 -28.77
CA PHE A 72 -10.67 -8.60 -27.83
C PHE A 72 -12.20 -8.54 -27.81
N GLY A 73 -12.79 -8.55 -26.61
CA GLY A 73 -14.24 -8.56 -26.38
C GLY A 73 -14.90 -9.95 -26.50
N LYS A 74 -14.17 -10.99 -26.92
CA LYS A 74 -14.71 -12.36 -26.99
C LYS A 74 -14.65 -13.07 -25.64
N THR A 75 -15.54 -14.01 -25.44
CA THR A 75 -15.52 -14.90 -24.28
C THR A 75 -14.54 -16.05 -24.53
N ALA A 76 -13.68 -16.30 -23.55
CA ALA A 76 -12.64 -17.31 -23.60
C ALA A 76 -12.62 -18.19 -22.34
N GLN A 77 -11.89 -19.28 -22.41
CA GLN A 77 -11.57 -20.15 -21.27
C GLN A 77 -10.10 -20.58 -21.36
N ILE A 78 -9.45 -20.76 -20.21
CA ILE A 78 -8.14 -21.43 -20.13
C ILE A 78 -8.38 -22.91 -19.82
N GLU A 79 -7.68 -23.75 -20.56
CA GLU A 79 -7.64 -25.18 -20.32
C GLU A 79 -6.20 -25.61 -20.01
N ILE A 80 -6.00 -26.36 -18.96
CA ILE A 80 -4.71 -26.97 -18.60
C ILE A 80 -4.89 -28.48 -18.75
N VAL A 81 -4.02 -29.10 -19.56
CA VAL A 81 -4.07 -30.52 -19.90
C VAL A 81 -2.81 -31.19 -19.36
N ASP A 82 -3.01 -32.32 -18.70
CA ASP A 82 -1.98 -33.28 -18.32
C ASP A 82 -2.45 -34.66 -18.75
N ALA A 83 -1.83 -35.21 -19.79
CA ALA A 83 -2.18 -36.48 -20.41
C ALA A 83 -0.94 -37.30 -20.85
N GLU A 84 0.22 -37.07 -20.22
CA GLU A 84 1.46 -37.78 -20.48
C GLU A 84 1.98 -38.42 -19.19
N SER A 85 2.36 -39.71 -19.24
CA SER A 85 2.90 -40.46 -18.10
C SER A 85 4.41 -40.73 -18.20
N GLY A 86 5.05 -40.32 -19.30
CA GLY A 86 6.48 -40.44 -19.49
C GLY A 86 7.29 -39.41 -18.73
N GLY A 87 8.59 -39.37 -18.98
CA GLY A 87 9.44 -38.33 -18.38
C GLY A 87 8.93 -36.92 -18.71
N TRP A 88 8.85 -36.05 -17.70
CA TRP A 88 8.21 -34.74 -17.78
C TRP A 88 6.70 -34.79 -18.09
N GLY A 89 6.02 -35.84 -17.65
CA GLY A 89 4.59 -36.04 -17.81
C GLY A 89 3.76 -35.23 -16.81
N HIS A 90 4.12 -33.94 -16.55
CA HIS A 90 3.38 -33.01 -15.71
C HIS A 90 3.54 -31.58 -16.21
N ILE A 91 2.68 -30.69 -15.76
CA ILE A 91 2.71 -29.28 -16.12
C ILE A 91 2.53 -28.41 -14.88
N ASN A 92 3.28 -27.29 -14.83
CA ASN A 92 3.19 -26.27 -13.83
C ASN A 92 2.72 -24.97 -14.47
N VAL A 93 1.62 -24.39 -13.99
CA VAL A 93 1.09 -23.10 -14.48
C VAL A 93 0.73 -22.22 -13.30
N ASP A 94 1.13 -20.96 -13.37
CA ASP A 94 0.83 -19.96 -12.34
C ASP A 94 0.64 -18.56 -12.93
N GLN A 95 0.11 -17.64 -12.14
CA GLN A 95 -0.02 -16.21 -12.43
C GLN A 95 -0.56 -15.90 -13.84
N ILE A 96 -1.72 -16.45 -14.20
CA ILE A 96 -2.38 -16.12 -15.46
C ILE A 96 -3.03 -14.73 -15.33
N GLU A 97 -2.57 -13.77 -16.11
CA GLU A 97 -2.95 -12.35 -16.01
C GLU A 97 -3.40 -11.80 -17.36
N LEU A 98 -4.47 -11.02 -17.39
CA LEU A 98 -4.86 -10.17 -18.51
C LEU A 98 -4.13 -8.82 -18.37
N ARG A 99 -3.44 -8.35 -19.43
CA ARG A 99 -2.56 -7.17 -19.39
C ARG A 99 -2.57 -6.37 -20.69
N ASP A 100 -2.27 -5.07 -20.58
CA ASP A 100 -2.08 -4.21 -21.75
C ASP A 100 -0.66 -4.29 -22.34
N THR A 101 0.32 -4.75 -21.54
CA THR A 101 1.71 -4.99 -21.96
C THR A 101 2.15 -6.40 -21.57
N PRO A 102 2.98 -7.07 -22.37
CA PRO A 102 3.47 -8.40 -22.03
C PRO A 102 4.36 -8.36 -20.78
N ARG A 103 4.42 -9.47 -20.05
CA ARG A 103 5.46 -9.66 -19.04
C ARG A 103 6.80 -9.83 -19.75
N PRO A 104 7.85 -9.12 -19.34
CA PRO A 104 9.18 -9.35 -19.89
C PRO A 104 9.62 -10.80 -19.55
N SER A 105 10.12 -11.52 -20.53
CA SER A 105 10.95 -12.68 -20.24
C SER A 105 12.18 -12.20 -19.45
N PRO A 106 12.70 -12.99 -18.50
CA PRO A 106 13.95 -12.64 -17.85
C PRO A 106 15.08 -12.68 -18.89
N GLU A 107 15.29 -11.55 -19.56
CA GLU A 107 16.41 -11.36 -20.48
C GLU A 107 17.57 -10.75 -19.72
N GLY A 108 18.78 -11.27 -19.94
CA GLY A 108 20.01 -10.74 -19.37
C GLY A 108 20.69 -11.65 -18.35
N PRO A 109 21.82 -11.22 -17.82
CA PRO A 109 22.61 -11.98 -16.86
C PRO A 109 21.80 -12.29 -15.59
N LEU A 110 21.99 -13.49 -15.03
CA LEU A 110 21.30 -13.93 -13.81
C LEU A 110 21.49 -12.94 -12.65
N GLU A 111 22.67 -12.37 -12.53
CA GLU A 111 23.06 -11.44 -11.48
C GLU A 111 22.24 -10.14 -11.48
N LYS A 112 21.54 -9.87 -12.57
CA LYS A 112 20.66 -8.69 -12.72
C LYS A 112 19.18 -9.02 -12.56
N GLN A 113 18.82 -10.29 -12.39
CA GLN A 113 17.43 -10.67 -12.16
C GLN A 113 16.97 -10.18 -10.78
N TYR A 114 15.68 -9.83 -10.68
CA TYR A 114 15.13 -9.27 -9.42
C TYR A 114 15.13 -10.27 -8.26
N ASP A 115 15.07 -11.56 -8.59
CA ASP A 115 15.08 -12.70 -7.68
C ASP A 115 16.48 -13.29 -7.45
N PHE A 116 17.51 -12.66 -8.03
CA PHE A 116 18.91 -13.03 -7.77
C PHE A 116 19.40 -12.34 -6.49
N GLY A 117 19.90 -13.14 -5.56
CA GLY A 117 20.38 -12.64 -4.28
C GLY A 117 21.00 -13.74 -3.43
N GLU A 118 21.25 -13.39 -2.17
CA GLU A 118 21.88 -14.25 -1.20
C GLU A 118 21.02 -14.36 0.06
N MET A 119 21.08 -15.53 0.71
CA MET A 119 20.49 -15.76 2.03
C MET A 119 21.57 -16.31 2.96
N SER A 120 21.51 -15.91 4.23
CA SER A 120 22.38 -16.44 5.28
C SER A 120 21.58 -16.76 6.53
N LEU A 121 22.01 -17.81 7.22
CA LEU A 121 21.59 -18.12 8.57
C LEU A 121 22.80 -17.93 9.49
N GLN A 122 22.67 -17.06 10.47
CA GLN A 122 23.73 -16.70 11.42
C GLN A 122 23.34 -17.12 12.83
N ILE A 123 24.31 -17.60 13.60
CA ILE A 123 24.20 -17.80 15.05
C ILE A 123 25.05 -16.78 15.79
N PHE A 124 24.49 -16.14 16.81
CA PHE A 124 25.23 -15.31 17.74
C PHE A 124 25.52 -16.13 18.98
N LEU A 125 26.81 -16.36 19.22
CA LEU A 125 27.27 -17.17 20.32
C LEU A 125 26.79 -16.59 21.65
N PRO A 126 26.35 -17.45 22.61
CA PRO A 126 25.89 -16.99 23.90
C PRO A 126 27.08 -16.49 24.75
N GLU A 127 26.80 -15.54 25.62
CA GLU A 127 27.67 -15.31 26.77
C GLU A 127 27.52 -16.52 27.70
N LEU A 128 28.62 -17.25 27.88
CA LEU A 128 28.66 -18.44 28.72
C LEU A 128 28.98 -18.02 30.14
N ASP A 129 28.29 -18.62 31.12
CA ASP A 129 28.71 -18.57 32.51
C ASP A 129 29.80 -19.63 32.78
N ASP A 130 30.46 -19.53 33.94
CA ASP A 130 31.57 -20.43 34.33
C ASP A 130 31.21 -21.93 34.40
N ALA A 131 29.92 -22.26 34.32
CA ALA A 131 29.41 -23.63 34.41
C ALA A 131 29.01 -24.23 33.07
N SER A 132 29.14 -23.45 31.96
CA SER A 132 28.80 -23.89 30.61
C SER A 132 30.06 -24.09 29.78
N SER A 133 30.16 -25.22 29.10
CA SER A 133 31.28 -25.45 28.17
C SER A 133 31.10 -24.71 26.85
N PRO A 134 32.19 -24.22 26.23
CA PRO A 134 32.16 -23.77 24.88
C PRO A 134 31.51 -24.81 23.97
N GLY A 135 30.57 -24.39 23.17
CA GLY A 135 29.87 -25.29 22.25
C GLY A 135 30.52 -25.30 20.87
N GLU A 136 30.02 -26.19 20.03
CA GLU A 136 30.47 -26.39 18.68
C GLU A 136 29.38 -25.99 17.71
N ILE A 137 29.75 -25.22 16.67
CA ILE A 137 28.83 -24.85 15.58
C ILE A 137 28.78 -26.01 14.61
N LEU A 138 27.57 -26.41 14.25
CA LEU A 138 27.29 -27.47 13.29
C LEU A 138 26.53 -26.86 12.12
N ALA A 139 26.84 -27.26 10.88
CA ALA A 139 26.11 -26.82 9.70
C ALA A 139 25.90 -27.95 8.68
N ALA A 140 24.85 -27.80 7.90
CA ALA A 140 24.62 -28.53 6.64
C ALA A 140 24.28 -27.50 5.56
N THR A 141 24.97 -27.53 4.43
CA THR A 141 24.88 -26.49 3.38
C THR A 141 24.37 -26.99 2.04
N ASP A 142 24.24 -28.29 1.85
CA ASP A 142 23.94 -28.92 0.55
C ASP A 142 22.85 -29.98 0.64
N TRP A 143 21.92 -29.78 1.55
CA TRP A 143 20.88 -30.77 1.75
C TRP A 143 19.84 -30.75 0.64
N LYS A 144 19.69 -31.90 -0.03
CA LYS A 144 18.71 -32.15 -1.07
C LYS A 144 17.63 -33.12 -0.58
N GLY A 145 16.36 -32.86 -0.89
CA GLY A 145 15.24 -33.74 -0.57
C GLY A 145 14.27 -33.26 0.48
N ALA A 146 13.28 -34.06 0.85
CA ALA A 146 12.31 -33.73 1.90
C ALA A 146 12.98 -33.64 3.26
N ILE A 147 12.52 -32.69 4.09
CA ILE A 147 13.03 -32.52 5.45
C ILE A 147 12.34 -33.56 6.35
N ASP A 148 13.05 -34.61 6.72
CA ASP A 148 12.73 -35.35 7.92
C ASP A 148 13.56 -34.75 9.07
N VAL A 149 12.85 -34.11 10.01
CA VAL A 149 13.49 -33.44 11.15
C VAL A 149 14.31 -34.43 11.99
N SER A 150 13.93 -35.71 12.03
CA SER A 150 14.66 -36.75 12.73
C SER A 150 16.04 -37.04 12.14
N GLN A 151 16.21 -36.83 10.85
CA GLN A 151 17.46 -37.04 10.11
C GLN A 151 18.35 -35.79 10.06
N LEU A 152 17.82 -34.64 10.43
CA LEU A 152 18.54 -33.37 10.39
C LEU A 152 19.90 -33.45 11.11
N TRP A 153 19.92 -34.06 12.29
CA TRP A 153 21.11 -34.18 13.11
C TRP A 153 22.22 -35.02 12.48
N GLU A 154 21.89 -35.94 11.60
CA GLU A 154 22.88 -36.79 10.89
C GLU A 154 23.60 -36.00 9.78
N HIS A 155 22.96 -34.95 9.26
CA HIS A 155 23.52 -34.09 8.22
C HIS A 155 24.37 -32.94 8.77
N LEU A 156 24.19 -32.57 10.04
CA LEU A 156 24.94 -31.48 10.68
C LEU A 156 26.36 -31.92 11.00
N LYS A 157 27.35 -31.20 10.48
CA LYS A 157 28.79 -31.44 10.71
C LYS A 157 29.45 -30.23 11.33
N PRO A 158 30.51 -30.44 12.15
CA PRO A 158 31.31 -29.36 12.70
C PRO A 158 31.82 -28.42 11.59
N VAL A 159 31.76 -27.13 11.87
CA VAL A 159 32.23 -26.10 10.94
C VAL A 159 33.57 -25.57 11.42
N GLU A 160 34.63 -25.84 10.68
CA GLU A 160 35.94 -25.25 10.90
C GLU A 160 35.99 -23.85 10.30
N GLY A 161 36.43 -22.84 11.08
CA GLY A 161 36.55 -21.46 10.61
C GLY A 161 35.24 -20.66 10.58
N GLY A 162 34.10 -21.21 11.05
CA GLY A 162 32.87 -20.48 11.32
C GLY A 162 31.98 -20.17 10.10
N ILE A 163 32.38 -20.54 8.87
CA ILE A 163 31.60 -20.31 7.65
C ILE A 163 31.45 -21.61 6.87
N ALA A 164 30.20 -21.94 6.51
CA ALA A 164 29.89 -23.01 5.57
C ALA A 164 29.02 -22.46 4.44
N SER A 165 29.30 -22.88 3.20
CA SER A 165 28.53 -22.47 2.03
C SER A 165 28.21 -23.67 1.15
N GLY A 166 27.13 -23.56 0.39
CA GLY A 166 26.72 -24.57 -0.57
C GLY A 166 26.13 -23.91 -1.83
N GLN A 167 26.21 -24.63 -2.95
CA GLN A 167 25.66 -24.23 -4.23
C GLN A 167 24.85 -25.36 -4.84
N THR A 168 23.82 -25.04 -5.59
CA THR A 168 23.05 -26.01 -6.36
C THR A 168 22.64 -25.44 -7.71
N ALA A 169 22.18 -26.29 -8.61
CA ALA A 169 21.66 -25.85 -9.89
C ALA A 169 20.36 -25.00 -9.69
N LEU A 170 20.08 -24.09 -10.61
CA LEU A 170 18.98 -23.13 -10.51
C LEU A 170 17.59 -23.75 -10.30
N HIS A 171 17.39 -24.97 -10.73
CA HIS A 171 16.13 -25.69 -10.61
C HIS A 171 16.04 -26.60 -9.36
N GLU A 172 17.10 -26.62 -8.55
CA GLU A 172 17.14 -27.40 -7.31
C GLU A 172 16.99 -26.48 -6.11
N GLN A 173 16.27 -26.94 -5.10
CA GLN A 173 16.18 -26.22 -3.82
C GLN A 173 17.45 -26.45 -3.00
N LEU A 174 18.18 -25.38 -2.72
CA LEU A 174 19.23 -25.38 -1.73
C LEU A 174 18.63 -25.24 -0.33
N ARG A 175 19.00 -26.11 0.57
CA ARG A 175 18.60 -26.08 1.98
C ARG A 175 19.85 -26.07 2.85
N GLY A 176 19.83 -25.22 3.88
CA GLY A 176 20.87 -25.15 4.89
C GLY A 176 20.27 -25.30 6.28
N ALA A 177 21.08 -25.80 7.19
CA ALA A 177 20.77 -25.86 8.60
C ALA A 177 21.97 -25.44 9.42
N LEU A 178 21.73 -24.82 10.57
CA LEU A 178 22.74 -24.38 11.52
C LEU A 178 22.33 -24.84 12.92
N GLY A 179 23.27 -25.43 13.64
CA GLY A 179 23.08 -25.93 15.00
C GLY A 179 24.19 -25.50 15.92
N TYR A 180 23.93 -25.56 17.22
CA TYR A 180 24.91 -25.35 18.28
C TYR A 180 24.84 -26.50 19.28
N ARG A 181 25.92 -27.22 19.41
CA ARG A 181 26.04 -28.33 20.33
C ARG A 181 26.86 -27.92 21.56
N THR A 182 26.28 -27.97 22.74
CA THR A 182 26.95 -27.60 24.00
C THR A 182 26.41 -28.41 25.15
N THR A 183 27.12 -28.38 26.28
CA THR A 183 26.66 -28.95 27.53
C THR A 183 26.18 -27.85 28.46
N ILE A 184 24.96 -27.99 28.96
CA ILE A 184 24.35 -27.04 29.90
C ILE A 184 24.35 -27.68 31.29
N GLY A 185 24.95 -27.01 32.28
CA GLY A 185 24.96 -27.46 33.65
C GLY A 185 23.57 -27.50 34.30
N PRO A 186 23.40 -28.29 35.38
CA PRO A 186 22.11 -28.38 36.08
C PRO A 186 21.63 -27.02 36.57
N GLY A 187 20.36 -26.67 36.28
CA GLY A 187 19.73 -25.41 36.68
C GLY A 187 20.21 -24.18 35.91
N LYS A 188 21.02 -24.36 34.87
CA LYS A 188 21.53 -23.28 34.02
C LYS A 188 20.70 -23.12 32.76
N THR A 189 20.76 -21.92 32.18
CA THR A 189 20.04 -21.57 30.91
C THR A 189 21.02 -20.94 29.93
N ILE A 190 20.98 -21.37 28.70
CA ILE A 190 21.69 -20.73 27.59
C ILE A 190 20.66 -20.10 26.64
N ARG A 191 20.93 -18.86 26.23
CA ARG A 191 20.14 -18.19 25.19
C ARG A 191 20.94 -18.15 23.89
N LEU A 192 20.39 -18.79 22.87
CA LEU A 192 20.93 -18.74 21.51
C LEU A 192 20.08 -17.79 20.67
N SER A 193 20.74 -17.00 19.85
CA SER A 193 20.09 -16.11 18.89
C SER A 193 20.48 -16.49 17.48
N PHE A 194 19.49 -16.62 16.63
CA PHE A 194 19.69 -16.86 15.21
C PHE A 194 19.17 -15.66 14.43
N ALA A 195 19.87 -15.30 13.35
CA ALA A 195 19.38 -14.34 12.38
C ALA A 195 19.30 -15.00 10.99
N VAL A 196 18.18 -14.76 10.32
CA VAL A 196 18.01 -15.10 8.90
C VAL A 196 18.13 -13.79 8.13
N LEU A 197 19.06 -13.73 7.18
CA LEU A 197 19.34 -12.56 6.38
C LEU A 197 18.96 -12.83 4.92
N TRP A 198 18.39 -11.81 4.28
CA TRP A 198 18.10 -11.80 2.85
C TRP A 198 18.76 -10.59 2.22
N HIS A 199 19.46 -10.79 1.12
CA HIS A 199 20.03 -9.72 0.34
C HIS A 199 19.72 -9.94 -1.15
N PHE A 200 18.65 -9.31 -1.65
CA PHE A 200 18.18 -9.33 -3.02
C PHE A 200 18.22 -7.90 -3.56
N PRO A 201 19.36 -7.41 -4.02
CA PRO A 201 19.59 -5.98 -4.30
C PRO A 201 18.82 -5.48 -5.51
N ASN A 202 18.49 -6.38 -6.43
CA ASN A 202 17.95 -6.00 -7.73
C ASN A 202 16.45 -5.71 -7.63
N ARG A 203 16.07 -4.55 -8.15
CA ARG A 203 14.71 -4.19 -8.50
C ARG A 203 14.76 -3.52 -9.87
N PRO A 204 14.00 -3.99 -10.86
CA PRO A 204 14.03 -3.39 -12.19
C PRO A 204 13.89 -1.88 -12.13
N GLU A 205 14.79 -1.17 -12.85
CA GLU A 205 14.81 0.29 -13.05
C GLU A 205 15.04 1.16 -11.79
N ARG A 206 14.84 0.65 -10.56
CA ARG A 206 14.74 1.50 -9.36
C ARG A 206 15.68 1.09 -8.24
N GLY A 207 16.08 -0.16 -8.16
CA GLY A 207 16.89 -0.71 -7.07
C GLY A 207 16.18 -0.66 -5.71
N ASN A 208 16.79 -1.26 -4.69
CA ASN A 208 16.32 -1.22 -3.31
C ASN A 208 17.24 -0.34 -2.45
N TYR A 209 16.70 0.54 -1.62
CA TYR A 209 17.51 1.44 -0.78
C TYR A 209 18.41 0.69 0.22
N TYR A 210 17.93 -0.43 0.77
CA TYR A 210 18.76 -1.21 1.70
C TYR A 210 20.05 -1.72 1.04
N ALA A 211 20.03 -2.02 -0.27
CA ALA A 211 21.21 -2.43 -1.01
C ALA A 211 22.22 -1.29 -1.27
N VAL A 212 21.75 -0.03 -1.23
CA VAL A 212 22.65 1.15 -1.22
C VAL A 212 23.34 1.28 0.14
N ARG A 213 22.60 1.00 1.22
CA ARG A 213 23.14 1.07 2.59
C ARG A 213 24.03 -0.13 2.94
N PHE A 214 23.65 -1.31 2.46
CA PHE A 214 24.37 -2.58 2.65
C PHE A 214 24.62 -3.21 1.28
N PRO A 215 25.72 -2.86 0.60
CA PRO A 215 26.00 -3.35 -0.75
C PRO A 215 26.14 -4.86 -0.86
N THR A 216 26.56 -5.53 0.22
CA THR A 216 26.70 -6.99 0.30
C THR A 216 25.98 -7.57 1.52
N LEU A 217 25.73 -8.87 1.48
CA LEU A 217 25.23 -9.61 2.64
C LEU A 217 26.20 -9.53 3.83
N GLY A 218 27.52 -9.48 3.55
CA GLY A 218 28.56 -9.33 4.58
C GLY A 218 28.46 -7.98 5.31
N ASP A 219 28.19 -6.88 4.60
CA ASP A 219 27.98 -5.55 5.23
C ASP A 219 26.77 -5.56 6.17
N LEU A 220 25.68 -6.22 5.74
CA LEU A 220 24.49 -6.37 6.56
C LEU A 220 24.75 -7.20 7.82
N LEU A 221 25.50 -8.30 7.68
CA LEU A 221 25.87 -9.16 8.80
C LEU A 221 26.74 -8.39 9.81
N SER A 222 27.80 -7.73 9.34
CA SER A 222 28.68 -6.91 10.18
C SER A 222 27.92 -5.83 10.94
N TYR A 223 26.95 -5.18 10.30
CA TYR A 223 26.10 -4.19 10.96
C TYR A 223 25.25 -4.82 12.08
N ILE A 224 24.67 -6.00 11.85
CA ILE A 224 23.87 -6.69 12.86
C ILE A 224 24.75 -7.13 14.03
N GLU A 225 25.93 -7.70 13.77
CA GLU A 225 26.87 -8.13 14.83
C GLU A 225 27.27 -6.95 15.73
N GLU A 226 27.66 -5.83 15.13
CA GLU A 226 28.04 -4.63 15.88
C GLU A 226 26.90 -4.03 16.70
N HIS A 227 25.67 -4.11 16.19
CA HIS A 227 24.54 -3.38 16.76
C HIS A 227 23.47 -4.25 17.42
N LEU A 228 23.65 -5.56 17.51
CA LEU A 228 22.65 -6.50 18.03
C LEU A 228 22.08 -6.11 19.41
N PRO A 229 22.91 -5.72 20.42
CA PRO A 229 22.38 -5.32 21.73
C PRO A 229 21.45 -4.10 21.61
N ARG A 230 21.85 -3.09 20.83
CA ARG A 230 21.05 -1.89 20.60
C ARG A 230 19.76 -2.20 19.84
N LEU A 231 19.83 -3.01 18.78
CA LEU A 231 18.65 -3.40 17.99
C LEU A 231 17.63 -4.15 18.86
N ARG A 232 18.10 -5.07 19.72
CA ARG A 232 17.25 -5.76 20.70
C ARG A 232 16.61 -4.79 21.68
N GLN A 233 17.40 -3.92 22.31
CA GLN A 233 16.89 -2.94 23.26
C GLN A 233 15.83 -2.04 22.64
N GLN A 234 16.05 -1.54 21.41
CA GLN A 234 15.08 -0.69 20.72
C GLN A 234 13.81 -1.45 20.36
N THR A 235 13.92 -2.72 19.96
CA THR A 235 12.75 -3.56 19.65
C THR A 235 11.91 -3.82 20.90
N HIS A 236 12.56 -4.13 22.03
CA HIS A 236 11.86 -4.29 23.31
C HIS A 236 11.24 -2.99 23.78
N LEU A 237 11.95 -1.87 23.69
CA LEU A 237 11.41 -0.56 24.04
C LEU A 237 10.17 -0.21 23.20
N TRP A 238 10.21 -0.49 21.89
CA TRP A 238 9.05 -0.33 21.01
C TRP A 238 7.86 -1.17 21.50
N HIS A 239 8.08 -2.48 21.69
CA HIS A 239 7.05 -3.39 22.19
C HIS A 239 6.47 -2.91 23.53
N ASP A 240 7.32 -2.62 24.50
CA ASP A 240 6.93 -2.26 25.87
C ASP A 240 6.21 -0.89 25.90
N THR A 241 6.59 0.05 25.05
CA THR A 241 5.89 1.34 24.90
C THR A 241 4.45 1.14 24.49
N TRP A 242 4.20 0.21 23.56
CA TRP A 242 2.85 -0.06 23.07
C TRP A 242 2.03 -0.83 24.10
N TYR A 243 2.51 -1.96 24.55
CA TYR A 243 1.76 -2.80 25.50
C TYR A 243 1.70 -2.22 26.91
N GLY A 244 2.60 -1.30 27.25
CA GLY A 244 2.53 -0.49 28.47
C GLY A 244 1.61 0.73 28.39
N ALA A 245 1.01 1.02 27.22
CA ALA A 245 0.06 2.11 27.06
C ALA A 245 -1.24 1.85 27.84
N THR A 246 -1.91 2.92 28.26
CA THR A 246 -3.20 2.84 28.98
C THR A 246 -4.41 2.60 28.07
N LEU A 247 -4.19 2.54 26.76
CA LEU A 247 -5.24 2.25 25.79
C LEU A 247 -5.62 0.77 25.82
N PRO A 248 -6.88 0.41 25.55
CA PRO A 248 -7.30 -0.98 25.43
C PRO A 248 -6.51 -1.75 24.36
N HIS A 249 -6.13 -2.98 24.61
CA HIS A 249 -5.31 -3.78 23.69
C HIS A 249 -5.96 -3.98 22.31
N TRP A 250 -7.29 -4.11 22.24
CA TRP A 250 -8.00 -4.22 20.97
C TRP A 250 -7.84 -2.96 20.09
N LEU A 251 -7.76 -1.77 20.71
CA LEU A 251 -7.52 -0.52 20.00
C LEU A 251 -6.06 -0.42 19.54
N LEU A 252 -5.12 -0.82 20.40
CA LEU A 252 -3.70 -0.88 20.06
C LEU A 252 -3.46 -1.81 18.87
N ASP A 253 -4.03 -3.02 18.89
CA ASP A 253 -3.93 -3.96 17.79
C ASP A 253 -4.50 -3.39 16.50
N ARG A 254 -5.65 -2.74 16.56
CA ARG A 254 -6.29 -2.08 15.41
C ARG A 254 -5.39 -0.96 14.83
N LEU A 255 -4.79 -0.15 15.66
CA LEU A 255 -3.92 0.95 15.22
C LEU A 255 -2.58 0.45 14.66
N PHE A 256 -2.06 -0.66 15.19
CA PHE A 256 -0.72 -1.16 14.88
C PHE A 256 -0.63 -2.16 13.74
N SER A 257 -1.67 -2.95 13.52
CA SER A 257 -1.67 -3.98 12.48
C SER A 257 -1.32 -3.43 11.10
N THR A 258 -1.70 -2.20 10.82
CA THR A 258 -1.42 -1.52 9.55
C THR A 258 0.06 -1.20 9.33
N VAL A 259 0.86 -1.05 10.40
CA VAL A 259 2.31 -0.78 10.30
C VAL A 259 3.05 -1.95 9.65
N ALA A 260 2.53 -3.18 9.79
CA ALA A 260 3.10 -4.37 9.15
C ALA A 260 3.15 -4.27 7.62
N ASN A 261 2.31 -3.44 7.00
CA ASN A 261 2.31 -3.22 5.55
C ASN A 261 3.65 -2.65 5.03
N LEU A 262 4.40 -1.94 5.88
CA LEU A 262 5.73 -1.41 5.52
C LEU A 262 6.74 -2.53 5.18
N ALA A 263 6.55 -3.73 5.73
CA ALA A 263 7.40 -4.90 5.49
C ALA A 263 6.85 -5.83 4.40
N THR A 264 5.91 -5.38 3.58
CA THR A 264 5.29 -6.17 2.50
C THR A 264 5.66 -5.61 1.12
N GLY A 265 5.30 -6.35 0.06
CA GLY A 265 5.44 -5.89 -1.33
C GLY A 265 4.60 -4.65 -1.69
N THR A 266 3.65 -4.26 -0.83
CA THR A 266 2.83 -3.05 -0.99
C THR A 266 3.67 -1.77 -0.83
N CYS A 267 4.72 -1.81 -0.03
CA CYS A 267 5.62 -0.69 0.22
C CYS A 267 6.99 -0.92 -0.39
N GLN A 268 7.60 0.13 -0.93
CA GLN A 268 8.89 0.10 -1.57
C GLN A 268 9.71 1.31 -1.14
N TRP A 269 11.00 1.10 -0.91
CA TRP A 269 11.96 2.18 -0.72
C TRP A 269 13.03 2.05 -1.80
N TRP A 270 13.03 2.97 -2.75
CA TRP A 270 13.87 2.89 -3.93
C TRP A 270 15.30 3.34 -3.65
N ALA A 271 16.25 2.89 -4.47
CA ALA A 271 17.68 3.20 -4.31
C ALA A 271 17.98 4.70 -4.26
N ASN A 272 17.19 5.52 -4.94
CA ASN A 272 17.32 6.98 -4.92
C ASN A 272 16.77 7.64 -3.62
N GLY A 273 16.21 6.85 -2.70
CA GLY A 273 15.64 7.33 -1.43
C GLY A 273 14.15 7.63 -1.43
N ARG A 274 13.45 7.53 -2.57
CA ARG A 274 12.00 7.74 -2.64
C ARG A 274 11.25 6.56 -2.03
N PHE A 275 10.37 6.84 -1.10
CA PHE A 275 9.37 5.89 -0.64
C PHE A 275 8.18 5.86 -1.60
N TRP A 276 7.62 4.67 -1.81
CA TRP A 276 6.52 4.47 -2.74
C TRP A 276 5.64 3.29 -2.27
N ALA A 277 4.33 3.47 -2.25
CA ALA A 277 3.41 2.45 -1.77
C ALA A 277 2.16 2.37 -2.62
N TRP A 278 1.68 1.14 -2.85
CA TRP A 278 0.43 0.87 -3.54
C TRP A 278 -0.77 0.84 -2.58
N GLU A 279 -1.95 1.05 -3.11
CA GLU A 279 -3.23 0.75 -2.45
C GLU A 279 -3.42 -0.76 -2.26
N GLY A 280 -2.78 -1.56 -3.10
CA GLY A 280 -2.59 -3.00 -3.08
C GLY A 280 -1.52 -3.33 -4.09
N VAL A 281 -0.82 -4.48 -3.96
CA VAL A 281 0.32 -4.83 -4.83
C VAL A 281 -0.09 -4.78 -6.31
N GLY A 282 0.54 -3.88 -7.07
CA GLY A 282 0.27 -3.68 -8.49
C GLY A 282 -1.01 -2.90 -8.81
N CYS A 283 -1.76 -2.43 -7.81
CA CYS A 283 -2.96 -1.62 -8.03
C CYS A 283 -2.59 -0.15 -8.17
N CYS A 284 -2.93 0.46 -9.32
CA CYS A 284 -2.76 1.88 -9.61
C CYS A 284 -1.31 2.37 -9.51
N HIS A 285 -1.06 3.65 -9.78
CA HIS A 285 0.22 4.28 -9.55
C HIS A 285 0.36 4.66 -8.07
N GLY A 286 1.48 4.33 -7.44
CA GLY A 286 1.65 4.40 -5.98
C GLY A 286 1.74 5.79 -5.40
N THR A 287 1.67 5.86 -4.08
CA THR A 287 1.64 7.08 -3.26
C THR A 287 0.63 8.11 -3.76
N CYS A 288 -0.59 7.62 -4.07
CA CYS A 288 -1.68 8.45 -4.55
C CYS A 288 -2.02 9.53 -3.53
N ALA A 289 -1.89 10.81 -3.89
CA ALA A 289 -1.90 11.91 -2.93
C ALA A 289 -3.24 12.10 -2.21
N HIS A 290 -4.38 11.73 -2.82
CA HIS A 290 -5.67 11.81 -2.14
C HIS A 290 -5.89 10.62 -1.18
N VAL A 291 -5.57 9.40 -1.58
CA VAL A 291 -5.61 8.22 -0.70
C VAL A 291 -4.63 8.39 0.46
N TRP A 292 -3.47 8.98 0.19
CA TRP A 292 -2.44 9.25 1.20
C TRP A 292 -2.86 10.30 2.26
N ASN A 293 -4.01 10.94 2.09
CA ASN A 293 -4.59 11.79 3.12
C ASN A 293 -5.11 11.01 4.33
N TYR A 294 -5.40 9.71 4.17
CA TYR A 294 -5.87 8.81 5.24
C TYR A 294 -4.72 8.10 5.97
N GLU A 295 -3.49 8.17 5.43
CA GLU A 295 -2.30 7.59 6.05
C GLU A 295 -1.65 8.62 6.98
N HIS A 296 -1.52 8.28 8.26
CA HIS A 296 -0.97 9.17 9.27
C HIS A 296 0.24 8.60 10.01
N ALA A 297 0.44 7.27 9.96
CA ALA A 297 1.46 6.59 10.75
C ALA A 297 2.87 6.85 10.24
N LEU A 298 3.08 6.79 8.91
CA LEU A 298 4.41 6.90 8.31
C LEU A 298 5.12 8.21 8.69
N ALA A 299 4.40 9.34 8.65
CA ALA A 299 4.97 10.64 8.97
C ALA A 299 5.46 10.75 10.42
N ARG A 300 4.80 10.06 11.35
CA ARG A 300 5.14 10.07 12.79
C ARG A 300 6.24 9.06 13.11
N LEU A 301 6.21 7.88 12.50
CA LEU A 301 7.16 6.80 12.76
C LEU A 301 8.43 6.91 11.92
N PHE A 302 8.30 7.32 10.67
CA PHE A 302 9.40 7.37 9.68
C PHE A 302 9.37 8.69 8.88
N PRO A 303 9.54 9.85 9.55
CA PRO A 303 9.35 11.16 8.91
C PRO A 303 10.25 11.40 7.70
N ARG A 304 11.42 10.77 7.63
CA ARG A 304 12.29 10.88 6.44
C ARG A 304 11.71 10.17 5.21
N LEU A 305 11.02 9.05 5.39
CA LEU A 305 10.35 8.36 4.30
C LEU A 305 9.18 9.20 3.77
N GLU A 306 8.36 9.73 4.66
CA GLU A 306 7.23 10.58 4.29
C GLU A 306 7.70 11.85 3.56
N ARG A 307 8.73 12.54 4.04
CA ARG A 307 9.30 13.70 3.33
C ARG A 307 9.76 13.36 1.93
N SER A 308 10.28 12.14 1.68
CA SER A 308 10.68 11.74 0.34
C SER A 308 9.51 11.72 -0.65
N VAL A 309 8.29 11.41 -0.19
CA VAL A 309 7.08 11.48 -1.02
C VAL A 309 6.77 12.94 -1.38
N ARG A 310 6.84 13.86 -0.40
CA ARG A 310 6.62 15.30 -0.67
C ARG A 310 7.64 15.85 -1.64
N GLU A 311 8.94 15.60 -1.41
CA GLU A 311 10.02 16.21 -2.17
C GLU A 311 10.28 15.54 -3.53
N MET A 312 10.08 14.22 -3.63
CA MET A 312 10.42 13.47 -4.83
C MET A 312 9.19 13.12 -5.70
N GLN A 313 7.99 13.36 -5.21
CA GLN A 313 6.75 13.17 -5.96
C GLN A 313 5.92 14.45 -6.00
N ASP A 314 5.29 14.83 -4.89
CA ASP A 314 4.19 15.79 -4.91
C ASP A 314 4.64 17.21 -5.29
N PHE A 315 5.82 17.63 -4.82
CA PHE A 315 6.43 18.91 -5.17
C PHE A 315 7.55 18.79 -6.21
N ASN A 316 7.71 17.63 -6.85
CA ASN A 316 8.70 17.45 -7.91
C ASN A 316 8.07 17.72 -9.28
N PRO A 317 8.60 18.70 -10.06
CA PRO A 317 8.10 19.00 -11.41
C PRO A 317 8.19 17.84 -12.39
N GLU A 318 9.18 16.98 -12.23
CA GLU A 318 9.36 15.79 -13.07
C GLU A 318 8.37 14.66 -12.73
N ALA A 319 7.68 14.77 -11.59
CA ALA A 319 6.71 13.77 -11.12
C ALA A 319 5.31 14.39 -10.97
N GLY A 320 4.99 14.96 -9.82
CA GLY A 320 3.64 15.35 -9.44
C GLY A 320 3.31 16.84 -9.52
N PHE A 321 4.28 17.74 -9.61
CA PHE A 321 4.05 19.17 -9.53
C PHE A 321 3.98 19.86 -10.89
N ASP A 322 2.96 20.64 -11.12
CA ASP A 322 2.87 21.52 -12.29
C ASP A 322 3.42 22.91 -11.93
N GLU A 323 4.60 23.24 -12.43
CA GLU A 323 5.24 24.54 -12.14
C GLU A 323 4.53 25.74 -12.76
N GLN A 324 3.70 25.56 -13.75
CA GLN A 324 2.96 26.67 -14.37
C GLN A 324 1.75 27.05 -13.50
N THR A 325 1.00 26.07 -13.04
CA THR A 325 -0.27 26.28 -12.35
C THR A 325 -0.17 26.14 -10.84
N GLY A 326 0.72 25.31 -10.31
CA GLY A 326 0.77 24.90 -8.92
C GLY A 326 -0.11 23.69 -8.61
N ALA A 327 -0.72 23.07 -9.62
CA ALA A 327 -1.50 21.85 -9.44
C ALA A 327 -0.61 20.68 -9.03
N ILE A 328 -1.11 19.84 -8.12
CA ILE A 328 -0.49 18.59 -7.71
C ILE A 328 -1.23 17.44 -8.37
N ARG A 329 -0.52 16.67 -9.20
CA ARG A 329 -1.05 15.48 -9.85
C ARG A 329 -1.19 14.39 -8.81
N PHE A 330 -2.40 13.94 -8.54
CA PHE A 330 -2.66 13.05 -7.41
C PHE A 330 -2.04 11.64 -7.56
N ARG A 331 -1.67 11.23 -8.79
CA ARG A 331 -0.92 9.99 -9.06
C ARG A 331 0.51 10.24 -9.58
N GLY A 332 1.09 11.35 -9.17
CA GLY A 332 2.46 11.73 -9.54
C GLY A 332 2.66 11.73 -11.05
N GLU A 333 3.68 11.01 -11.54
CA GLU A 333 3.99 10.86 -12.96
C GLU A 333 2.97 10.03 -13.73
N GLY A 334 2.10 9.27 -13.04
CA GLY A 334 1.15 8.36 -13.68
C GLY A 334 -0.02 9.04 -14.37
N TRP A 335 -0.56 10.12 -13.82
CA TRP A 335 -1.72 10.83 -14.36
C TRP A 335 -1.54 12.34 -14.25
N LYS A 336 -1.94 13.07 -15.29
CA LYS A 336 -1.86 14.53 -15.32
C LYS A 336 -3.14 15.23 -14.78
N LEU A 337 -3.82 14.62 -13.83
CA LEU A 337 -5.03 15.12 -13.22
C LEU A 337 -4.76 15.55 -11.78
N TRP A 338 -5.31 16.69 -11.36
CA TRP A 338 -5.34 17.11 -9.96
C TRP A 338 -6.64 16.60 -9.29
N ALA A 339 -6.63 16.52 -7.97
CA ALA A 339 -7.82 16.22 -7.20
C ALA A 339 -7.98 17.21 -6.04
N GLY A 340 -9.22 17.59 -5.74
CA GLY A 340 -9.51 18.64 -4.77
C GLY A 340 -9.00 18.31 -3.36
N ASP A 341 -9.24 17.10 -2.92
CA ASP A 341 -8.79 16.59 -1.63
C ASP A 341 -7.27 16.36 -1.59
N SER A 342 -6.63 15.96 -2.70
CA SER A 342 -5.18 15.83 -2.73
C SER A 342 -4.46 17.16 -2.64
N GLN A 343 -4.97 18.18 -3.32
CA GLN A 343 -4.35 19.50 -3.36
C GLN A 343 -4.27 20.11 -1.95
N GLY A 344 -5.41 20.22 -1.26
CA GLY A 344 -5.48 20.73 0.11
C GLY A 344 -4.75 19.82 1.11
N GLY A 345 -4.98 18.51 0.99
CA GLY A 345 -4.34 17.53 1.86
C GLY A 345 -2.83 17.48 1.73
N THR A 346 -2.25 17.71 0.54
CA THR A 346 -0.79 17.74 0.37
C THR A 346 -0.14 18.95 1.04
N ILE A 347 -0.83 20.09 1.07
CA ILE A 347 -0.36 21.27 1.82
C ILE A 347 -0.35 20.98 3.32
N LEU A 348 -1.39 20.31 3.84
CA LEU A 348 -1.47 19.87 5.23
C LEU A 348 -0.38 18.85 5.57
N LYS A 349 -0.13 17.89 4.66
CA LYS A 349 0.99 16.95 4.79
C LYS A 349 2.33 17.66 4.84
N ALA A 350 2.55 18.67 4.00
CA ALA A 350 3.79 19.46 4.04
C ALA A 350 3.97 20.20 5.40
N TYR A 351 2.91 20.74 5.96
CA TYR A 351 2.94 21.34 7.28
C TYR A 351 3.26 20.32 8.38
N ARG A 352 2.64 19.13 8.32
CA ARG A 352 2.95 18.00 9.21
C ARG A 352 4.42 17.55 9.10
N GLU A 353 4.97 17.41 7.89
CA GLU A 353 6.36 17.03 7.68
C GLU A 353 7.33 18.09 8.20
N HIS A 354 6.96 19.38 8.09
CA HIS A 354 7.72 20.45 8.71
C HIS A 354 7.72 20.32 10.23
N GLN A 355 6.56 20.15 10.86
CA GLN A 355 6.44 19.93 12.31
C GLN A 355 7.22 18.68 12.80
N CYS A 356 7.38 17.66 11.94
CA CYS A 356 8.18 16.47 12.21
C CYS A 356 9.65 16.60 11.79
N SER A 357 10.10 17.81 11.43
CA SER A 357 11.49 18.11 11.07
C SER A 357 12.24 18.71 12.26
N ALA A 358 13.56 18.54 12.29
CA ALA A 358 14.41 19.11 13.34
C ALA A 358 14.62 20.61 13.21
N ASP A 359 14.41 21.14 12.01
CA ASP A 359 14.62 22.55 11.64
C ASP A 359 13.68 22.96 10.50
N ASP A 360 13.76 24.21 10.08
CA ASP A 360 12.94 24.78 9.01
C ASP A 360 13.45 24.51 7.58
N SER A 361 14.50 23.73 7.42
CA SER A 361 15.14 23.52 6.12
C SER A 361 14.23 22.85 5.10
N PHE A 362 13.38 21.90 5.53
CA PHE A 362 12.37 21.29 4.68
C PHE A 362 11.34 22.32 4.20
N LEU A 363 10.84 23.14 5.11
CA LEU A 363 9.87 24.17 4.78
C LEU A 363 10.45 25.19 3.80
N ARG A 364 11.64 25.73 4.09
CA ARG A 364 12.30 26.73 3.22
C ARG A 364 12.53 26.22 1.80
N ARG A 365 12.99 24.98 1.65
CA ARG A 365 13.20 24.40 0.31
C ARG A 365 11.90 24.25 -0.49
N ASN A 366 10.81 23.89 0.18
CA ASN A 366 9.54 23.56 -0.48
C ASN A 366 8.55 24.74 -0.51
N TRP A 367 8.80 25.82 0.25
CA TRP A 367 7.86 26.93 0.40
C TRP A 367 7.38 27.53 -0.93
N PRO A 368 8.24 27.79 -1.92
CA PRO A 368 7.77 28.36 -3.19
C PRO A 368 6.70 27.49 -3.87
N ARG A 369 6.83 26.15 -3.76
CA ARG A 369 5.88 25.21 -4.35
C ARG A 369 4.65 25.01 -3.47
N ILE A 370 4.80 24.99 -2.15
CA ILE A 370 3.68 24.94 -1.21
C ILE A 370 2.80 26.19 -1.38
N LYS A 371 3.40 27.37 -1.42
CA LYS A 371 2.72 28.63 -1.68
C LYS A 371 1.94 28.60 -3.00
N LYS A 372 2.62 28.19 -4.07
CA LYS A 372 2.01 28.08 -5.39
C LYS A 372 0.89 27.04 -5.46
N ALA A 373 1.02 25.92 -4.74
CA ALA A 373 -0.04 24.93 -4.61
C ALA A 373 -1.29 25.48 -3.90
N LEU A 374 -1.11 26.36 -2.91
CA LEU A 374 -2.22 27.04 -2.25
C LEU A 374 -2.83 28.14 -3.16
N GLU A 375 -2.00 28.87 -3.90
CA GLU A 375 -2.46 29.82 -4.91
C GLU A 375 -3.29 29.16 -6.01
N PHE A 376 -2.97 27.91 -6.39
CA PHE A 376 -3.81 27.12 -7.28
C PHE A 376 -5.23 26.94 -6.72
N LEU A 377 -5.37 26.62 -5.43
CA LEU A 377 -6.69 26.53 -4.79
C LEU A 377 -7.41 27.88 -4.78
N PHE A 378 -6.70 29.00 -4.60
CA PHE A 378 -7.29 30.35 -4.75
C PHE A 378 -7.83 30.62 -6.16
N VAL A 379 -7.19 30.06 -7.18
CA VAL A 379 -7.69 30.15 -8.56
C VAL A 379 -8.94 29.28 -8.76
N GLN A 380 -9.00 28.11 -8.11
CA GLN A 380 -10.19 27.24 -8.19
C GLN A 380 -11.38 27.81 -7.41
N ASP A 381 -11.14 28.55 -6.33
CA ASP A 381 -12.15 29.30 -5.59
C ASP A 381 -12.70 30.50 -6.40
N GLY A 382 -11.82 31.18 -7.15
CA GLY A 382 -12.18 32.25 -8.07
C GLY A 382 -12.38 33.60 -7.39
N ASP A 383 -13.40 33.78 -6.59
CA ASP A 383 -13.72 35.05 -5.89
C ASP A 383 -13.15 35.16 -4.47
N LEU A 384 -12.42 34.16 -4.03
CA LEU A 384 -11.80 34.05 -2.70
C LEU A 384 -12.81 34.09 -1.55
N ASN A 385 -13.99 33.55 -1.77
CA ASN A 385 -15.01 33.40 -0.73
C ASN A 385 -14.78 32.13 0.14
N GLY A 386 -13.76 31.32 -0.19
CA GLY A 386 -13.35 30.10 0.50
C GLY A 386 -14.17 28.86 0.13
N LEU A 387 -14.97 28.91 -0.93
CA LEU A 387 -15.74 27.81 -1.47
C LEU A 387 -15.24 27.46 -2.90
N ILE A 388 -14.99 26.21 -3.17
CA ILE A 388 -14.68 25.72 -4.52
C ILE A 388 -15.99 25.27 -5.17
N GLU A 389 -16.40 25.93 -6.26
CA GLU A 389 -17.68 25.68 -6.91
C GLU A 389 -17.58 24.79 -8.17
N GLY A 390 -16.40 24.71 -8.76
CA GLY A 390 -16.15 23.96 -9.98
C GLY A 390 -16.10 22.44 -9.79
N GLU A 391 -15.54 21.78 -10.80
CA GLU A 391 -15.30 20.35 -10.79
C GLU A 391 -14.19 19.97 -9.81
N GLN A 392 -14.43 18.98 -8.95
CA GLN A 392 -13.54 18.52 -7.91
C GLN A 392 -13.43 17.00 -7.94
N HIS A 393 -12.44 16.49 -8.69
CA HIS A 393 -12.06 15.07 -8.59
C HIS A 393 -11.58 14.77 -7.17
N ASN A 394 -11.85 13.58 -6.66
CA ASN A 394 -11.55 13.23 -5.27
C ASN A 394 -11.36 11.72 -5.08
N THR A 395 -11.05 11.30 -3.84
CA THR A 395 -10.76 9.92 -3.44
C THR A 395 -11.88 8.91 -3.69
N TYR A 396 -13.09 9.37 -3.96
CA TYR A 396 -14.19 8.48 -4.40
C TYR A 396 -14.11 8.11 -5.89
N ASP A 397 -13.03 8.50 -6.60
CA ASP A 397 -12.83 8.32 -8.05
C ASP A 397 -13.97 8.94 -8.90
N ILE A 398 -14.57 10.01 -8.39
CA ILE A 398 -15.64 10.76 -9.01
C ILE A 398 -15.38 12.25 -8.91
N ASN A 399 -16.16 13.04 -9.62
CA ASN A 399 -16.12 14.50 -9.54
C ASN A 399 -17.30 15.01 -8.71
N PHE A 400 -17.03 15.72 -7.63
CA PHE A 400 -18.03 16.58 -6.99
C PHE A 400 -18.10 17.90 -7.72
N TYR A 401 -19.29 18.47 -7.78
CA TYR A 401 -19.57 19.79 -8.35
C TYR A 401 -20.24 20.66 -7.28
N GLY A 402 -19.87 21.94 -7.30
CA GLY A 402 -20.33 22.88 -6.30
C GLY A 402 -19.70 22.70 -4.91
N PRO A 403 -19.94 23.67 -4.01
CA PRO A 403 -19.30 23.67 -2.71
C PRO A 403 -19.74 22.48 -1.85
N ASN A 404 -18.77 21.88 -1.19
CA ASN A 404 -18.93 20.77 -0.27
C ASN A 404 -17.84 20.80 0.81
N THR A 405 -18.04 20.15 1.93
CA THR A 405 -17.09 20.22 3.04
C THR A 405 -16.03 19.12 3.05
N MET A 406 -16.19 18.05 2.26
CA MET A 406 -15.12 17.05 2.14
C MET A 406 -13.85 17.70 1.57
N VAL A 407 -13.94 18.36 0.41
CA VAL A 407 -12.82 19.11 -0.20
C VAL A 407 -12.64 20.48 0.46
N GLY A 408 -13.73 21.20 0.73
CA GLY A 408 -13.72 22.55 1.28
C GLY A 408 -13.09 22.63 2.67
N SER A 409 -13.30 21.62 3.55
CA SER A 409 -12.66 21.60 4.86
C SER A 409 -11.13 21.43 4.75
N LEU A 410 -10.64 20.63 3.79
CA LEU A 410 -9.20 20.50 3.52
C LEU A 410 -8.61 21.79 2.96
N TYR A 411 -9.36 22.50 2.09
CA TYR A 411 -8.95 23.82 1.60
C TYR A 411 -8.81 24.84 2.73
N LEU A 412 -9.81 24.96 3.60
CA LEU A 412 -9.76 25.90 4.74
C LEU A 412 -8.67 25.53 5.74
N ALA A 413 -8.47 24.23 6.02
CA ALA A 413 -7.36 23.77 6.85
C ALA A 413 -6.00 24.05 6.20
N ALA A 414 -5.89 23.89 4.87
CA ALA A 414 -4.68 24.25 4.11
C ALA A 414 -4.39 25.76 4.14
N CYS A 415 -5.42 26.62 4.12
CA CYS A 415 -5.26 28.06 4.35
C CYS A 415 -4.69 28.35 5.74
N ARG A 416 -5.17 27.65 6.77
CA ARG A 416 -4.62 27.79 8.14
C ARG A 416 -3.17 27.31 8.23
N ALA A 417 -2.84 26.18 7.61
CA ALA A 417 -1.46 25.68 7.55
C ALA A 417 -0.55 26.64 6.76
N GLY A 418 -1.02 27.15 5.63
CA GLY A 418 -0.31 28.13 4.82
C GLY A 418 -0.03 29.43 5.57
N GLU A 419 -1.00 29.92 6.35
CA GLU A 419 -0.84 31.08 7.23
C GLU A 419 0.29 30.87 8.24
N GLU A 420 0.30 29.75 8.95
CA GLU A 420 1.32 29.46 9.97
C GLU A 420 2.72 29.29 9.35
N MET A 421 2.82 28.58 8.22
CA MET A 421 4.08 28.43 7.48
C MET A 421 4.60 29.77 6.95
N ALA A 422 3.71 30.61 6.44
CA ALA A 422 4.05 31.93 5.94
C ALA A 422 4.58 32.86 7.06
N LYS A 423 3.92 32.88 8.23
CA LYS A 423 4.37 33.63 9.40
C LYS A 423 5.77 33.21 9.85
N GLU A 424 6.03 31.90 9.91
CA GLU A 424 7.34 31.39 10.31
C GLU A 424 8.46 31.83 9.35
N LEU A 425 8.14 31.98 8.08
CA LEU A 425 9.08 32.42 7.05
C LEU A 425 9.14 33.95 6.84
N GLY A 426 8.29 34.70 7.52
CA GLY A 426 8.21 36.16 7.39
C GLY A 426 7.46 36.63 6.14
N ASP A 427 6.61 35.78 5.53
CA ASP A 427 5.75 36.12 4.39
C ASP A 427 4.38 36.61 4.89
N ASP A 428 4.37 37.77 5.60
CA ASP A 428 3.20 38.29 6.27
C ASP A 428 2.05 38.62 5.33
N GLU A 429 2.35 39.03 4.09
CA GLU A 429 1.33 39.33 3.08
C GLU A 429 0.55 38.03 2.70
N PHE A 430 1.27 36.96 2.48
CA PHE A 430 0.64 35.69 2.17
C PHE A 430 -0.11 35.10 3.36
N ALA A 431 0.44 35.26 4.57
CA ALA A 431 -0.24 34.86 5.80
C ALA A 431 -1.58 35.58 5.96
N ALA A 432 -1.61 36.90 5.75
CA ALA A 432 -2.83 37.71 5.81
C ALA A 432 -3.85 37.30 4.74
N ARG A 433 -3.38 36.98 3.52
CA ARG A 433 -4.25 36.46 2.44
C ARG A 433 -4.88 35.13 2.82
N CYS A 434 -4.09 34.19 3.34
CA CYS A 434 -4.58 32.89 3.81
C CYS A 434 -5.63 33.05 4.92
N ARG A 435 -5.38 33.92 5.88
CA ARG A 435 -6.32 34.24 6.97
C ARG A 435 -7.64 34.78 6.45
N LYS A 436 -7.58 35.72 5.50
CA LYS A 436 -8.78 36.32 4.91
C LYS A 436 -9.66 35.30 4.20
N VAL A 437 -9.05 34.42 3.40
CA VAL A 437 -9.78 33.35 2.68
C VAL A 437 -10.36 32.35 3.67
N PHE A 438 -9.61 31.96 4.69
CA PHE A 438 -10.09 31.07 5.74
C PHE A 438 -11.33 31.62 6.46
N GLU A 439 -11.31 32.90 6.87
CA GLU A 439 -12.43 33.53 7.58
C GLU A 439 -13.67 33.64 6.69
N ALA A 440 -13.49 34.10 5.45
CA ALA A 440 -14.58 34.15 4.47
C ALA A 440 -15.19 32.77 4.22
N GLY A 441 -14.34 31.76 4.00
CA GLY A 441 -14.80 30.41 3.72
C GLY A 441 -15.48 29.72 4.88
N ARG A 442 -14.97 29.92 6.11
CA ARG A 442 -15.66 29.44 7.30
C ARG A 442 -17.07 30.00 7.40
N ASP A 443 -17.22 31.32 7.24
CA ASP A 443 -18.49 32.00 7.36
C ASP A 443 -19.45 31.63 6.22
N ALA A 444 -18.95 31.50 4.98
CA ALA A 444 -19.70 31.03 3.83
C ALA A 444 -20.16 29.57 4.00
N THR A 445 -19.26 28.68 4.45
CA THR A 445 -19.59 27.29 4.73
C THR A 445 -20.69 27.17 5.77
N MET A 446 -20.61 27.91 6.87
CA MET A 446 -21.65 27.90 7.91
C MET A 446 -22.98 28.38 7.41
N LYS A 447 -22.99 29.40 6.56
CA LYS A 447 -24.21 29.98 5.99
C LYS A 447 -24.86 29.08 4.94
N GLU A 448 -24.05 28.47 4.06
CA GLU A 448 -24.53 27.84 2.84
C GLU A 448 -24.60 26.31 2.91
N LEU A 449 -23.71 25.68 3.70
CA LEU A 449 -23.55 24.24 3.72
C LEU A 449 -23.94 23.60 5.05
N PHE A 450 -24.04 24.35 6.17
CA PHE A 450 -24.51 23.79 7.42
C PHE A 450 -26.03 23.86 7.54
N ASN A 451 -26.70 22.71 7.53
CA ASN A 451 -28.17 22.64 7.54
C ASN A 451 -28.80 22.73 8.94
N GLY A 452 -27.99 23.10 9.95
CA GLY A 452 -28.38 23.16 11.36
C GLY A 452 -28.07 21.88 12.14
N GLU A 453 -27.62 20.81 11.46
CA GLU A 453 -27.27 19.55 12.09
C GLU A 453 -25.96 18.95 11.54
N TYR A 454 -25.79 18.95 10.23
CA TYR A 454 -24.58 18.47 9.55
C TYR A 454 -24.31 19.26 8.27
N PHE A 455 -23.15 19.02 7.65
CA PHE A 455 -22.74 19.72 6.43
C PHE A 455 -23.22 18.96 5.19
N ILE A 456 -23.65 19.71 4.18
CA ILE A 456 -24.20 19.22 2.92
C ILE A 456 -23.34 19.69 1.73
N GLN A 457 -23.62 19.15 0.56
CA GLN A 457 -23.14 19.64 -0.73
C GLN A 457 -24.22 20.51 -1.40
N LYS A 458 -23.85 21.66 -1.94
CA LYS A 458 -24.73 22.52 -2.72
C LYS A 458 -24.44 22.32 -4.20
N VAL A 459 -25.31 21.62 -4.90
CA VAL A 459 -25.12 21.23 -6.29
C VAL A 459 -26.44 21.29 -7.05
N ASP A 460 -26.40 21.65 -8.34
CA ASP A 460 -27.55 21.52 -9.24
C ASP A 460 -27.61 20.08 -9.79
N LEU A 461 -28.53 19.28 -9.24
CA LEU A 461 -28.73 17.90 -9.65
C LEU A 461 -29.35 17.74 -11.06
N LYS A 462 -29.82 18.83 -11.71
CA LYS A 462 -30.25 18.76 -13.10
C LYS A 462 -29.06 18.79 -14.05
N GLU A 463 -28.04 19.58 -13.69
CA GLU A 463 -26.80 19.65 -14.45
C GLU A 463 -25.86 18.48 -14.13
N HIS A 464 -25.78 18.09 -12.86
CA HIS A 464 -24.89 17.03 -12.35
C HIS A 464 -25.67 15.93 -11.62
N PRO A 465 -26.42 15.08 -12.34
CA PRO A 465 -27.35 14.12 -11.70
C PRO A 465 -26.66 12.90 -11.08
N LYS A 466 -25.36 12.65 -11.38
CA LYS A 466 -24.66 11.43 -10.97
C LYS A 466 -23.60 11.73 -9.92
N HIS A 467 -23.46 10.81 -8.97
CA HIS A 467 -22.35 10.79 -8.01
C HIS A 467 -22.26 12.00 -7.08
N GLN A 468 -23.37 12.70 -6.84
CA GLN A 468 -23.44 13.83 -5.93
C GLN A 468 -24.19 13.44 -4.67
N TYR A 469 -23.73 13.88 -3.49
CA TYR A 469 -24.43 13.57 -2.23
C TYR A 469 -25.46 14.62 -1.82
N ALA A 470 -25.39 15.82 -2.36
CA ALA A 470 -26.34 16.92 -2.11
C ALA A 470 -26.63 17.11 -0.60
N ASP A 471 -27.84 16.82 -0.13
CA ASP A 471 -28.27 16.93 1.26
C ASP A 471 -27.95 15.66 2.10
N GLY A 472 -27.18 14.72 1.55
CA GLY A 472 -26.73 13.54 2.28
C GLY A 472 -25.77 13.88 3.43
N CYS A 473 -25.81 13.04 4.48
CA CYS A 473 -24.86 13.08 5.57
C CYS A 473 -23.62 12.28 5.15
N LEU A 474 -22.59 12.96 4.64
CA LEU A 474 -21.32 12.32 4.24
C LEU A 474 -20.45 12.08 5.48
N SER A 475 -19.86 10.90 5.63
CA SER A 475 -18.98 10.61 6.77
C SER A 475 -17.69 11.44 6.73
N ASP A 476 -17.17 11.73 5.54
CA ASP A 476 -15.97 12.56 5.34
C ASP A 476 -16.22 14.08 5.37
N GLN A 477 -17.38 14.52 5.78
CA GLN A 477 -17.72 15.95 5.77
C GLN A 477 -16.80 16.83 6.65
N LEU A 478 -16.06 16.24 7.58
CA LEU A 478 -15.14 16.92 8.49
C LEU A 478 -13.67 16.56 8.24
N PHE A 479 -13.31 16.09 7.05
CA PHE A 479 -11.96 15.61 6.72
C PHE A 479 -10.86 16.62 7.08
N GLY A 480 -10.97 17.84 6.63
CA GLY A 480 -10.01 18.90 6.95
C GLY A 480 -10.05 19.34 8.41
N GLN A 481 -11.19 19.19 9.11
CA GLN A 481 -11.27 19.46 10.56
C GLN A 481 -10.44 18.42 11.34
N GLY A 482 -10.52 17.14 10.98
CA GLY A 482 -9.68 16.08 11.56
C GLY A 482 -8.19 16.37 11.34
N TRP A 483 -7.81 16.74 10.12
CA TRP A 483 -6.44 17.16 9.80
C TRP A 483 -5.99 18.37 10.63
N ALA A 484 -6.83 19.40 10.75
CA ALA A 484 -6.51 20.60 11.52
C ALA A 484 -6.19 20.27 12.99
N HIS A 485 -6.93 19.35 13.59
CA HIS A 485 -6.63 18.86 14.94
C HIS A 485 -5.30 18.12 15.03
N GLN A 486 -5.02 17.24 14.07
CA GLN A 486 -3.78 16.46 14.07
C GLN A 486 -2.51 17.29 13.94
N VAL A 487 -2.58 18.42 13.24
CA VAL A 487 -1.45 19.35 13.04
C VAL A 487 -1.52 20.61 13.94
N GLY A 488 -2.38 20.59 14.96
CA GLY A 488 -2.44 21.64 15.99
C GLY A 488 -3.06 22.97 15.56
N LEU A 489 -3.82 23.00 14.44
CA LEU A 489 -4.50 24.22 13.95
C LEU A 489 -5.84 24.50 14.66
N GLY A 490 -6.34 23.54 15.44
CA GLY A 490 -7.59 23.67 16.19
C GLY A 490 -8.84 23.57 15.34
N TYR A 491 -9.89 24.29 15.75
CA TYR A 491 -11.17 24.27 15.05
C TYR A 491 -11.15 25.18 13.81
N ILE A 492 -11.52 24.63 12.64
CA ILE A 492 -11.77 25.41 11.42
C ILE A 492 -13.24 25.83 11.31
N TYR A 493 -14.15 25.08 11.91
CA TYR A 493 -15.57 25.43 12.05
C TYR A 493 -15.93 25.66 13.52
N PRO A 494 -17.08 26.32 13.83
CA PRO A 494 -17.57 26.46 15.20
C PRO A 494 -17.70 25.11 15.90
N VAL A 495 -17.26 25.04 17.15
CA VAL A 495 -17.23 23.80 17.94
C VAL A 495 -18.57 23.07 17.95
N GLU A 496 -19.67 23.83 18.11
CA GLU A 496 -21.01 23.23 18.18
C GLU A 496 -21.47 22.65 16.84
N ALA A 497 -21.06 23.24 15.72
CA ALA A 497 -21.32 22.68 14.39
C ALA A 497 -20.54 21.38 14.16
N VAL A 498 -19.26 21.35 14.56
CA VAL A 498 -18.44 20.13 14.49
C VAL A 498 -19.03 19.01 15.34
N ARG A 499 -19.40 19.30 16.58
CA ARG A 499 -20.04 18.33 17.48
C ARG A 499 -21.37 17.81 16.94
N SER A 500 -22.19 18.72 16.37
CA SER A 500 -23.46 18.38 15.75
C SER A 500 -23.27 17.44 14.55
N ALA A 501 -22.32 17.77 13.67
CA ALA A 501 -22.00 16.94 12.50
C ALA A 501 -21.46 15.56 12.89
N LEU A 502 -20.56 15.46 13.88
CA LEU A 502 -20.07 14.17 14.40
C LEU A 502 -21.22 13.34 14.99
N LYS A 503 -22.13 13.98 15.72
CA LYS A 503 -23.32 13.30 16.24
C LYS A 503 -24.24 12.81 15.11
N ALA A 504 -24.42 13.59 14.06
CA ALA A 504 -25.20 13.20 12.90
C ALA A 504 -24.57 12.01 12.16
N ILE A 505 -23.25 12.03 11.95
CA ILE A 505 -22.52 10.88 11.37
C ILE A 505 -22.74 9.62 12.22
N TRP A 506 -22.61 9.73 13.55
CA TRP A 506 -22.85 8.61 14.45
C TRP A 506 -24.29 8.09 14.37
N VAL A 507 -25.27 8.98 14.37
CA VAL A 507 -26.70 8.61 14.40
C VAL A 507 -27.18 8.04 13.07
N TYR A 508 -26.68 8.56 11.95
CA TYR A 508 -27.21 8.26 10.63
C TYR A 508 -26.36 7.28 9.82
N ASN A 509 -25.05 7.30 10.02
CA ASN A 509 -24.14 6.49 9.21
C ASN A 509 -23.59 5.28 9.94
N TRP A 510 -23.54 5.29 11.28
CA TRP A 510 -23.12 4.11 12.04
C TRP A 510 -24.26 3.09 12.11
N ALA A 511 -23.95 1.86 11.73
CA ALA A 511 -24.87 0.72 11.87
C ALA A 511 -24.23 -0.38 12.71
N PRO A 512 -24.88 -0.86 13.79
CA PRO A 512 -24.43 -2.04 14.53
C PRO A 512 -24.58 -3.34 13.71
N ASP A 513 -25.43 -3.32 12.69
CA ASP A 513 -25.61 -4.35 11.68
C ASP A 513 -25.88 -3.66 10.33
N VAL A 514 -25.01 -3.85 9.36
CA VAL A 514 -25.16 -3.27 8.01
C VAL A 514 -26.23 -3.98 7.17
N GLY A 515 -26.73 -5.15 7.62
CA GLY A 515 -27.64 -6.01 6.85
C GLY A 515 -28.93 -5.33 6.40
N PRO A 516 -29.68 -4.63 7.27
CA PRO A 516 -30.94 -3.95 6.90
C PRO A 516 -30.73 -2.90 5.78
N GLN A 517 -29.69 -2.08 5.89
CA GLN A 517 -29.36 -1.06 4.87
C GLN A 517 -28.94 -1.73 3.56
N ASN A 518 -28.07 -2.73 3.63
CA ASN A 518 -27.58 -3.42 2.44
C ASN A 518 -28.64 -4.28 1.75
N ALA A 519 -29.65 -4.74 2.46
CA ALA A 519 -30.82 -5.41 1.87
C ALA A 519 -31.70 -4.43 1.08
N ALA A 520 -31.83 -3.18 1.57
CA ALA A 520 -32.59 -2.13 0.89
C ALA A 520 -31.80 -1.50 -0.26
N HIS A 521 -30.48 -1.37 -0.10
CA HIS A 521 -29.55 -0.71 -1.02
C HIS A 521 -28.26 -1.54 -1.13
N PRO A 522 -28.22 -2.59 -1.96
CA PRO A 522 -27.04 -3.44 -2.10
C PRO A 522 -25.80 -2.62 -2.53
N PRO A 523 -24.67 -2.75 -1.81
CA PRO A 523 -23.44 -2.06 -2.18
C PRO A 523 -22.81 -2.71 -3.42
N GLN A 524 -21.98 -1.95 -4.13
CA GLN A 524 -21.18 -2.51 -5.22
C GLN A 524 -20.11 -3.47 -4.69
N ARG A 525 -19.50 -3.13 -3.56
CA ARG A 525 -18.45 -3.91 -2.92
C ARG A 525 -18.81 -4.17 -1.46
N TRP A 526 -18.57 -5.41 -1.03
CA TRP A 526 -18.95 -5.86 0.30
C TRP A 526 -17.72 -5.86 1.22
N PHE A 527 -17.48 -4.76 1.93
CA PHE A 527 -16.44 -4.66 2.96
C PHE A 527 -16.94 -5.04 4.36
N ALA A 528 -18.25 -5.01 4.57
CA ALA A 528 -18.91 -5.59 5.73
C ALA A 528 -20.12 -6.43 5.28
N ARG A 529 -20.43 -7.48 6.02
CA ARG A 529 -21.53 -8.41 5.71
C ARG A 529 -22.70 -8.21 6.69
N PRO A 530 -23.92 -8.63 6.35
CA PRO A 530 -25.03 -8.70 7.30
C PRO A 530 -24.60 -9.36 8.62
N GLY A 531 -24.98 -8.78 9.75
CA GLY A 531 -24.55 -9.16 11.09
C GLY A 531 -23.23 -8.51 11.55
N GLN A 532 -22.57 -7.72 10.71
CA GLN A 532 -21.38 -6.95 11.09
C GLN A 532 -21.72 -5.46 11.19
N ALA A 533 -21.04 -4.78 12.12
CA ALA A 533 -21.15 -3.33 12.27
C ALA A 533 -20.30 -2.60 11.23
N GLY A 534 -20.66 -1.34 10.94
CA GLY A 534 -19.85 -0.48 10.06
C GLY A 534 -20.37 0.95 9.98
N LEU A 535 -19.51 1.83 9.46
CA LEU A 535 -19.81 3.23 9.18
C LEU A 535 -20.02 3.41 7.67
N PHE A 536 -21.23 3.73 7.26
CA PHE A 536 -21.55 4.01 5.85
C PHE A 536 -20.86 5.29 5.39
N THR A 537 -20.44 5.32 4.12
CA THR A 537 -19.83 6.52 3.51
C THR A 537 -20.81 7.69 3.46
N CYS A 538 -22.08 7.44 3.16
CA CYS A 538 -23.11 8.48 3.11
C CYS A 538 -24.51 7.89 3.30
N THR A 539 -25.37 8.61 4.02
CA THR A 539 -26.83 8.33 4.12
C THR A 539 -27.64 9.59 3.85
N TRP A 540 -28.95 9.43 3.59
CA TRP A 540 -29.90 10.54 3.32
C TRP A 540 -31.03 10.57 4.34
N PRO A 541 -30.78 10.99 5.59
CA PRO A 541 -31.77 10.92 6.67
C PRO A 541 -32.93 11.90 6.53
N LYS A 542 -32.77 12.98 5.75
CA LYS A 542 -33.75 14.06 5.64
C LYS A 542 -34.42 14.17 4.27
N SER A 543 -33.96 13.42 3.29
CA SER A 543 -34.53 13.42 1.95
C SER A 543 -35.03 12.04 1.54
N LYS A 544 -35.98 12.06 0.62
CA LYS A 544 -36.40 10.85 -0.09
C LYS A 544 -35.40 10.56 -1.21
N HIS A 545 -34.13 10.36 -0.81
CA HIS A 545 -33.26 9.61 -1.64
C HIS A 545 -32.92 10.18 -3.04
N LEU A 546 -31.71 10.46 -3.24
CA LEU A 546 -31.08 10.46 -4.54
C LEU A 546 -30.98 9.01 -5.03
N GLY A 547 -31.32 8.72 -6.29
CA GLY A 547 -31.30 7.37 -6.87
C GLY A 547 -30.02 6.58 -6.67
N PRO A 548 -29.93 5.33 -7.12
CA PRO A 548 -28.78 4.45 -6.89
C PRO A 548 -27.47 5.01 -7.43
N ASP A 549 -27.51 6.00 -8.32
CA ASP A 549 -26.33 6.62 -8.91
C ASP A 549 -25.92 7.93 -8.22
N SER A 550 -26.50 8.28 -7.08
CA SER A 550 -26.29 9.57 -6.43
C SER A 550 -24.86 9.75 -5.90
N VAL A 551 -24.33 8.77 -5.17
CA VAL A 551 -22.92 8.70 -4.76
C VAL A 551 -22.41 7.31 -5.04
N LEU A 552 -21.22 7.18 -5.65
CA LEU A 552 -20.73 5.89 -6.14
C LEU A 552 -20.64 4.83 -5.04
N TYR A 553 -20.17 5.16 -3.86
CA TYR A 553 -19.93 4.20 -2.78
C TYR A 553 -20.84 4.39 -1.56
N ARG A 554 -22.02 4.93 -1.73
CA ARG A 554 -22.91 5.38 -0.65
C ARG A 554 -23.25 4.33 0.41
N ASP A 555 -23.48 3.09 -0.01
CA ASP A 555 -23.90 1.99 0.86
C ASP A 555 -22.74 1.07 1.26
N GLU A 556 -21.51 1.49 0.96
CA GLU A 556 -20.29 0.80 1.36
C GLU A 556 -19.80 1.27 2.74
N VAL A 557 -19.08 0.40 3.42
CA VAL A 557 -18.41 0.68 4.68
C VAL A 557 -16.91 0.82 4.43
N TRP A 558 -16.36 1.99 4.73
CA TRP A 558 -14.94 2.27 4.53
C TRP A 558 -14.24 2.53 5.86
N THR A 559 -13.35 1.61 6.26
CA THR A 559 -12.65 1.70 7.55
C THR A 559 -11.67 2.88 7.65
N GLY A 560 -11.19 3.44 6.54
CA GLY A 560 -10.29 4.59 6.53
C GLY A 560 -10.90 5.86 7.15
N ILE A 561 -12.19 6.09 6.90
CA ILE A 561 -12.90 7.28 7.40
C ILE A 561 -13.25 7.23 8.89
N GLU A 562 -13.18 6.07 9.52
CA GLU A 562 -13.48 5.90 10.95
C GLU A 562 -12.45 6.56 11.86
N TYR A 563 -11.26 6.91 11.35
CA TYR A 563 -10.16 7.53 12.10
C TYR A 563 -10.20 9.06 12.10
N GLN A 564 -11.14 9.67 11.43
CA GLN A 564 -11.33 11.12 11.35
C GLN A 564 -12.37 11.59 12.36
#